data_803ee3bb7db7c1cbb00a30d448f7f441
#
_entry.id   803ee3bb7db7c1cbb00a30d448f7f441
#
_cell.length_a   1.000
_cell.length_b   1.000
_cell.length_c   1.000
_cell.angle_alpha   90.00
_cell.angle_beta   90.00
_cell.angle_gamma   90.00
#
_symmetry.space_group_name_H-M   'P 1'
#
loop_
_entity.id
_entity.type
_entity.pdbx_description
1 polymer ?
#
loop_
_entity_poly.entity_id
_entity_poly.type
_entity_poly.pdbx_seq_one_letter_code
_entity_poly.pdbx_strand_id
1 'polypeptide(L)'
;SMISAHSMKDKTVALFGLGGSGIATAQAIIAGGARVIAWDDNPDSVMRAQAAGVTTSDLRNVDWKQFSSFVLSPGVPLTHPRPHWSVDLARATGVEIIGDIELFVRERNLVLPDSPGAEIPFIAITGTNGKSTTTALIAHIIKSSGRDVQHGGNIGTAIMTLDQPENGRIYVVECS
;
A
#
# COMPACT_ATOMS: atom_id res chain seq x y z
N SER A 1 3.50 -11.19 -11.42
CA SER A 1 4.58 -10.38 -10.80
C SER A 1 3.98 -9.39 -9.81
N MET A 2 4.67 -9.14 -8.72
CA MET A 2 4.24 -8.16 -7.71
C MET A 2 4.01 -6.78 -8.30
N ILE A 3 3.13 -5.99 -7.68
CA ILE A 3 2.80 -4.63 -8.13
C ILE A 3 4.03 -3.73 -8.05
N SER A 4 4.28 -2.98 -9.12
CA SER A 4 5.18 -1.85 -9.14
C SER A 4 4.36 -0.56 -9.14
N ALA A 5 4.56 0.31 -8.14
CA ALA A 5 3.77 1.52 -7.97
C ALA A 5 4.47 2.71 -8.65
N HIS A 6 4.00 3.07 -9.83
CA HIS A 6 4.64 4.09 -10.68
C HIS A 6 4.17 5.52 -10.38
N SER A 7 3.12 5.69 -9.57
CA SER A 7 2.56 7.02 -9.27
C SER A 7 3.53 7.96 -8.57
N MET A 8 4.56 7.40 -7.92
CA MET A 8 5.59 8.15 -7.18
C MET A 8 6.93 8.19 -7.91
N LYS A 9 6.98 7.81 -9.19
CA LYS A 9 8.22 7.78 -9.97
C LYS A 9 8.97 9.11 -9.86
N ASP A 10 10.29 9.02 -9.67
CA ASP A 10 11.23 10.14 -9.51
C ASP A 10 10.99 11.00 -8.26
N LYS A 11 10.13 10.57 -7.34
CA LYS A 11 9.85 11.25 -6.08
C LYS A 11 10.53 10.55 -4.92
N THR A 12 10.64 11.26 -3.80
CA THR A 12 11.09 10.70 -2.52
C THR A 12 9.88 10.57 -1.60
N VAL A 13 9.71 9.39 -1.02
CA VAL A 13 8.55 9.01 -0.22
C VAL A 13 9.01 8.55 1.15
N ALA A 14 8.38 9.05 2.19
CA ALA A 14 8.53 8.52 3.54
C ALA A 14 7.57 7.34 3.74
N LEU A 15 7.97 6.33 4.51
CA LEU A 15 7.11 5.22 4.89
C LEU A 15 7.36 4.87 6.35
N PHE A 16 6.30 4.73 7.13
CA PHE A 16 6.38 4.21 8.49
C PHE A 16 5.56 2.93 8.63
N GLY A 17 6.18 1.95 9.32
CA GLY A 17 5.59 0.65 9.57
C GLY A 17 6.18 -0.41 8.63
N LEU A 18 7.13 -1.20 9.16
CA LEU A 18 7.90 -2.19 8.39
C LEU A 18 7.55 -3.63 8.81
N GLY A 19 6.30 -3.87 9.12
CA GLY A 19 5.74 -5.23 9.12
C GLY A 19 5.71 -5.80 7.71
N GLY A 20 5.18 -7.00 7.53
CA GLY A 20 5.18 -7.67 6.23
C GLY A 20 4.58 -6.84 5.09
N SER A 21 3.47 -6.15 5.34
CA SER A 21 2.83 -5.30 4.33
C SER A 21 3.62 -4.02 4.05
N GLY A 22 4.27 -3.44 5.06
CA GLY A 22 5.07 -2.23 4.90
C GLY A 22 6.30 -2.45 4.05
N ILE A 23 7.01 -3.55 4.24
CA ILE A 23 8.17 -3.92 3.40
C ILE A 23 7.74 -4.14 1.95
N ALA A 24 6.65 -4.87 1.73
CA ALA A 24 6.12 -5.11 0.39
C ALA A 24 5.71 -3.80 -0.31
N THR A 25 5.08 -2.89 0.43
CA THR A 25 4.71 -1.56 -0.08
C THR A 25 5.95 -0.74 -0.46
N ALA A 26 6.97 -0.72 0.40
CA ALA A 26 8.23 -0.04 0.11
C ALA A 26 8.89 -0.59 -1.16
N GLN A 27 8.95 -1.91 -1.30
CA GLN A 27 9.51 -2.57 -2.48
C GLN A 27 8.73 -2.22 -3.76
N ALA A 28 7.39 -2.15 -3.69
CA ALA A 28 6.55 -1.76 -4.81
C ALA A 28 6.81 -0.32 -5.26
N ILE A 29 6.99 0.60 -4.32
CA ILE A 29 7.31 2.00 -4.59
C ILE A 29 8.70 2.13 -5.23
N ILE A 30 9.69 1.40 -4.72
CA ILE A 30 11.04 1.37 -5.27
C ILE A 30 11.03 0.79 -6.69
N ALA A 31 10.32 -0.31 -6.90
CA ALA A 31 10.17 -0.92 -8.22
C ALA A 31 9.51 0.01 -9.24
N GLY A 32 8.66 0.91 -8.78
CA GLY A 32 8.02 1.95 -9.60
C GLY A 32 8.90 3.16 -9.91
N GLY A 33 10.14 3.19 -9.41
CA GLY A 33 11.10 4.25 -9.73
C GLY A 33 11.19 5.39 -8.72
N ALA A 34 10.62 5.24 -7.52
CA ALA A 34 10.74 6.22 -6.46
C ALA A 34 11.87 5.88 -5.47
N ARG A 35 12.28 6.87 -4.70
CA ARG A 35 13.14 6.68 -3.52
C ARG A 35 12.27 6.58 -2.28
N VAL A 36 12.55 5.61 -1.41
CA VAL A 36 11.85 5.42 -0.14
C VAL A 36 12.82 5.58 1.01
N ILE A 37 12.43 6.35 2.02
CA ILE A 37 13.08 6.37 3.33
C ILE A 37 12.05 5.85 4.32
N ALA A 38 12.32 4.69 4.91
CA ALA A 38 11.37 3.98 5.75
C ALA A 38 11.87 3.85 7.18
N TRP A 39 10.94 3.71 8.11
CA TRP A 39 11.26 3.48 9.51
C TRP A 39 10.19 2.65 10.21
N ASP A 40 10.60 2.04 11.29
CA ASP A 40 9.74 1.36 12.26
C ASP A 40 10.40 1.49 13.63
N ASP A 41 9.60 1.57 14.68
CA ASP A 41 10.14 1.64 16.05
C ASP A 41 10.64 0.27 16.54
N ASN A 42 10.33 -0.82 15.84
CA ASN A 42 10.87 -2.16 16.12
C ASN A 42 12.18 -2.38 15.34
N PRO A 43 13.33 -2.53 16.05
CA PRO A 43 14.62 -2.72 15.38
C PRO A 43 14.68 -3.95 14.47
N ASP A 44 13.98 -5.03 14.81
CA ASP A 44 13.96 -6.24 13.98
C ASP A 44 13.27 -5.99 12.65
N SER A 45 12.19 -5.19 12.64
CA SER A 45 11.51 -4.78 11.42
C SER A 45 12.42 -3.92 10.53
N VAL A 46 13.17 -3.00 11.13
CA VAL A 46 14.15 -2.18 10.41
C VAL A 46 15.23 -3.05 9.77
N MET A 47 15.75 -4.03 10.49
CA MET A 47 16.76 -4.95 9.95
C MET A 47 16.23 -5.79 8.79
N ARG A 48 15.00 -6.29 8.89
CA ARG A 48 14.36 -7.03 7.79
C ARG A 48 14.16 -6.17 6.55
N ALA A 49 13.77 -4.92 6.74
CA ALA A 49 13.60 -3.98 5.63
C ALA A 49 14.94 -3.70 4.94
N GLN A 50 16.00 -3.48 5.70
CA GLN A 50 17.37 -3.29 5.16
C GLN A 50 17.80 -4.52 4.35
N ALA A 51 17.58 -5.72 4.87
CA ALA A 51 17.89 -6.96 4.17
C ALA A 51 17.09 -7.13 2.88
N ALA A 52 15.90 -6.53 2.81
CA ALA A 52 15.03 -6.52 1.63
C ALA A 52 15.35 -5.37 0.65
N GLY A 53 16.42 -4.62 0.88
CA GLY A 53 16.86 -3.54 -0.02
C GLY A 53 16.18 -2.19 0.22
N VAL A 54 15.49 -2.01 1.34
CA VAL A 54 14.82 -0.75 1.70
C VAL A 54 15.79 0.15 2.47
N THR A 55 15.92 1.41 2.02
CA THR A 55 16.68 2.42 2.76
C THR A 55 15.91 2.84 4.01
N THR A 56 16.57 2.76 5.16
CA THR A 56 15.96 3.10 6.44
C THR A 56 16.67 4.27 7.10
N SER A 57 15.90 5.12 7.76
CA SER A 57 16.40 6.19 8.61
C SER A 57 15.29 6.58 9.59
N ASP A 58 15.67 6.92 10.80
CA ASP A 58 14.71 7.40 11.79
C ASP A 58 14.04 8.69 11.28
N LEU A 59 12.74 8.63 11.03
CA LEU A 59 11.98 9.73 10.44
C LEU A 59 11.87 10.96 11.34
N ARG A 60 12.29 10.86 12.61
CA ARG A 60 12.42 12.03 13.50
C ARG A 60 13.61 12.91 13.14
N ASN A 61 14.61 12.35 12.44
CA ASN A 61 15.91 12.96 12.20
C ASN A 61 16.17 13.27 10.71
N VAL A 62 15.13 13.27 9.88
CA VAL A 62 15.23 13.56 8.44
C VAL A 62 14.52 14.87 8.10
N ASP A 63 14.91 15.45 6.97
CA ASP A 63 14.21 16.62 6.43
C ASP A 63 12.93 16.20 5.72
N TRP A 64 11.79 16.49 6.31
CA TRP A 64 10.48 16.17 5.76
C TRP A 64 10.13 16.96 4.49
N LYS A 65 10.80 18.05 4.21
CA LYS A 65 10.55 18.86 3.00
C LYS A 65 10.93 18.10 1.72
N GLN A 66 11.76 17.06 1.82
CA GLN A 66 12.12 16.24 0.67
C GLN A 66 11.00 15.31 0.20
N PHE A 67 10.01 15.03 1.06
CA PHE A 67 8.99 14.04 0.77
C PHE A 67 7.81 14.61 -0.02
N SER A 68 7.44 13.91 -1.08
CA SER A 68 6.19 14.16 -1.81
C SER A 68 4.97 13.55 -1.13
N SER A 69 5.16 12.43 -0.45
CA SER A 69 4.10 11.70 0.24
C SER A 69 4.68 10.95 1.44
N PHE A 70 3.82 10.68 2.40
CA PHE A 70 4.10 9.80 3.52
C PHE A 70 3.13 8.61 3.50
N VAL A 71 3.68 7.41 3.37
CA VAL A 71 2.92 6.16 3.38
C VAL A 71 2.88 5.62 4.79
N LEU A 72 1.69 5.51 5.35
CA LEU A 72 1.44 4.96 6.68
C LEU A 72 0.91 3.54 6.53
N SER A 73 1.65 2.56 7.08
CA SER A 73 1.25 1.16 7.02
C SER A 73 -0.03 0.91 7.83
N PRO A 74 -0.86 -0.09 7.42
CA PRO A 74 -2.00 -0.51 8.21
C PRO A 74 -1.60 -0.86 9.65
N GLY A 75 -2.43 -0.48 10.61
CA GLY A 75 -2.19 -0.71 12.03
C GLY A 75 -1.43 0.40 12.74
N VAL A 76 -0.76 1.30 12.02
CA VAL A 76 -0.15 2.50 12.63
C VAL A 76 -1.23 3.57 12.80
N PRO A 77 -1.45 4.10 14.01
CA PRO A 77 -2.56 5.02 14.27
C PRO A 77 -2.46 6.32 13.49
N LEU A 78 -3.46 6.58 12.63
CA LEU A 78 -3.65 7.87 11.99
C LEU A 78 -4.40 8.86 12.91
N THR A 79 -5.37 8.35 13.67
CA THR A 79 -6.26 9.16 14.52
C THR A 79 -6.48 8.56 15.92
N HIS A 80 -6.76 7.28 16.04
CA HIS A 80 -7.17 6.64 17.30
C HIS A 80 -6.15 5.62 17.82
N PRO A 81 -5.89 5.58 19.14
CA PRO A 81 -6.42 6.47 20.19
C PRO A 81 -5.90 7.89 20.07
N ARG A 82 -4.77 8.06 19.43
CA ARG A 82 -4.15 9.34 19.03
C ARG A 82 -3.23 9.13 17.85
N PRO A 83 -2.94 10.15 17.03
CA PRO A 83 -2.01 10.02 15.92
C PRO A 83 -0.64 9.54 16.37
N HIS A 84 -0.03 8.67 15.57
CA HIS A 84 1.39 8.33 15.73
C HIS A 84 2.24 9.60 15.52
N TRP A 85 3.40 9.69 16.18
CA TRP A 85 4.27 10.87 16.07
C TRP A 85 4.65 11.22 14.62
N SER A 86 4.80 10.22 13.75
CA SER A 86 5.12 10.45 12.34
C SER A 86 4.02 11.19 11.58
N VAL A 87 2.76 10.98 11.97
CA VAL A 87 1.61 11.70 11.41
C VAL A 87 1.70 13.19 11.74
N ASP A 88 2.10 13.53 12.96
CA ASP A 88 2.27 14.92 13.38
C ASP A 88 3.37 15.62 12.56
N LEU A 89 4.47 14.93 12.29
CA LEU A 89 5.55 15.46 11.45
C LEU A 89 5.10 15.70 10.01
N ALA A 90 4.36 14.77 9.42
CA ALA A 90 3.83 14.91 8.08
C ALA A 90 2.86 16.11 7.99
N ARG A 91 1.95 16.23 8.96
CA ARG A 91 0.98 17.34 9.00
C ARG A 91 1.65 18.67 9.20
N ALA A 92 2.66 18.76 10.05
CA ALA A 92 3.41 20.01 10.31
C ALA A 92 4.13 20.51 9.06
N THR A 93 4.51 19.63 8.14
CA THR A 93 5.22 19.99 6.89
C THR A 93 4.33 19.97 5.65
N GLY A 94 3.04 19.69 5.81
CA GLY A 94 2.09 19.66 4.69
C GLY A 94 2.26 18.48 3.73
N VAL A 95 2.95 17.43 4.15
CA VAL A 95 3.13 16.21 3.35
C VAL A 95 1.85 15.37 3.40
N GLU A 96 1.34 14.96 2.25
CA GLU A 96 0.16 14.10 2.19
C GLU A 96 0.41 12.74 2.85
N ILE A 97 -0.59 12.23 3.54
CA ILE A 97 -0.53 10.91 4.18
C ILE A 97 -1.45 9.97 3.41
N ILE A 98 -0.89 8.86 2.93
CA ILE A 98 -1.63 7.85 2.18
C ILE A 98 -1.34 6.46 2.74
N GLY A 99 -2.24 5.52 2.46
CA GLY A 99 -2.05 4.10 2.77
C GLY A 99 -1.71 3.29 1.51
N ASP A 100 -1.48 1.99 1.70
CA ASP A 100 -1.19 1.06 0.62
C ASP A 100 -2.36 0.90 -0.37
N ILE A 101 -3.60 0.98 0.10
CA ILE A 101 -4.79 0.92 -0.75
C ILE A 101 -4.85 2.13 -1.69
N GLU A 102 -4.54 3.32 -1.20
CA GLU A 102 -4.47 4.53 -2.04
C GLU A 102 -3.38 4.40 -3.11
N LEU A 103 -2.22 3.85 -2.77
CA LEU A 103 -1.17 3.56 -3.74
C LEU A 103 -1.64 2.58 -4.81
N PHE A 104 -2.35 1.54 -4.41
CA PHE A 104 -2.93 0.58 -5.35
C PHE A 104 -3.94 1.25 -6.30
N VAL A 105 -4.83 2.08 -5.77
CA VAL A 105 -5.83 2.79 -6.58
C VAL A 105 -5.15 3.73 -7.58
N ARG A 106 -4.11 4.44 -7.17
CA ARG A 106 -3.33 5.31 -8.07
C ARG A 106 -2.68 4.51 -9.18
N GLU A 107 -2.07 3.36 -8.88
CA GLU A 107 -1.48 2.49 -9.90
C GLU A 107 -2.53 1.93 -10.84
N ARG A 108 -3.65 1.46 -10.32
CA ARG A 108 -4.78 1.00 -11.13
C ARG A 108 -5.23 2.07 -12.13
N ASN A 109 -5.34 3.32 -11.69
CA ASN A 109 -5.75 4.43 -12.54
C ASN A 109 -4.72 4.75 -13.62
N LEU A 110 -3.42 4.57 -13.33
CA LEU A 110 -2.35 4.79 -14.32
C LEU A 110 -2.32 3.72 -15.40
N VAL A 111 -2.63 2.47 -15.05
CA VAL A 111 -2.55 1.34 -16.00
C VAL A 111 -3.88 1.05 -16.69
N LEU A 112 -4.96 1.69 -16.25
CA LEU A 112 -6.27 1.50 -16.86
C LEU A 112 -6.25 2.05 -18.29
N PRO A 113 -6.47 1.20 -19.31
CA PRO A 113 -6.38 1.64 -20.69
C PRO A 113 -7.42 2.72 -21.01
N ASP A 114 -7.01 3.71 -21.78
CA ASP A 114 -7.91 4.77 -22.28
C ASP A 114 -8.70 4.25 -23.51
N SER A 115 -9.47 3.19 -23.29
CA SER A 115 -10.25 2.51 -24.33
C SER A 115 -11.67 2.26 -23.83
N PRO A 116 -12.70 2.46 -24.68
CA PRO A 116 -14.07 2.13 -24.32
C PRO A 116 -14.19 0.66 -23.87
N GLY A 117 -14.83 0.42 -22.72
CA GLY A 117 -15.01 -0.91 -22.15
C GLY A 117 -13.81 -1.49 -21.40
N ALA A 118 -12.68 -0.78 -21.34
CA ALA A 118 -11.56 -1.19 -20.50
C ALA A 118 -11.93 -0.99 -19.03
N GLU A 119 -11.69 -2.00 -18.20
CA GLU A 119 -12.01 -1.95 -16.79
C GLU A 119 -11.06 -2.79 -15.95
N ILE A 120 -10.77 -2.32 -14.74
CA ILE A 120 -10.10 -3.05 -13.68
C ILE A 120 -10.99 -2.91 -12.44
N PRO A 121 -12.01 -3.77 -12.28
CA PRO A 121 -12.94 -3.63 -11.16
C PRO A 121 -12.24 -3.77 -9.82
N PHE A 122 -12.62 -2.92 -8.88
CA PHE A 122 -12.10 -2.90 -7.53
C PHE A 122 -13.26 -2.93 -6.55
N ILE A 123 -13.30 -3.98 -5.72
CA ILE A 123 -14.34 -4.20 -4.71
C ILE A 123 -13.68 -4.08 -3.34
N ALA A 124 -14.08 -3.08 -2.58
CA ALA A 124 -13.59 -2.87 -1.22
C ALA A 124 -14.58 -3.46 -0.22
N ILE A 125 -14.08 -4.28 0.70
CA ILE A 125 -14.86 -4.89 1.79
C ILE A 125 -14.47 -4.21 3.09
N THR A 126 -15.42 -3.57 3.74
CA THR A 126 -15.23 -2.91 5.03
C THR A 126 -16.24 -3.42 6.04
N GLY A 127 -16.02 -3.13 7.31
CA GLY A 127 -16.88 -3.56 8.40
C GLY A 127 -16.09 -3.94 9.65
N THR A 128 -16.77 -4.37 10.70
CA THR A 128 -16.16 -4.73 11.97
C THR A 128 -15.86 -6.22 12.10
N ASN A 129 -16.69 -7.09 11.51
CA ASN A 129 -16.56 -8.54 11.55
C ASN A 129 -16.83 -9.18 10.21
N GLY A 130 -16.24 -10.35 9.96
CA GLY A 130 -16.52 -11.17 8.79
C GLY A 130 -15.93 -10.67 7.49
N LYS A 131 -15.07 -9.64 7.49
CA LYS A 131 -14.45 -9.07 6.29
C LYS A 131 -13.65 -10.09 5.50
N SER A 132 -12.77 -10.84 6.17
CA SER A 132 -11.92 -11.84 5.51
C SER A 132 -12.74 -12.97 4.90
N THR A 133 -13.77 -13.45 5.59
CA THR A 133 -14.68 -14.47 5.09
C THR A 133 -15.47 -13.96 3.88
N THR A 134 -16.01 -12.77 3.95
CA THR A 134 -16.76 -12.14 2.84
C THR A 134 -15.85 -11.92 1.62
N THR A 135 -14.63 -11.42 1.84
CA THR A 135 -13.63 -11.21 0.79
C THR A 135 -13.31 -12.52 0.06
N ALA A 136 -13.02 -13.58 0.82
CA ALA A 136 -12.73 -14.89 0.25
C ALA A 136 -13.92 -15.49 -0.50
N LEU A 137 -15.13 -15.33 0.00
CA LEU A 137 -16.36 -15.82 -0.64
C LEU A 137 -16.61 -15.10 -1.96
N ILE A 138 -16.52 -13.77 -1.99
CA ILE A 138 -16.70 -12.99 -3.21
C ILE A 138 -15.65 -13.36 -4.26
N ALA A 139 -14.39 -13.46 -3.87
CA ALA A 139 -13.31 -13.88 -4.75
C ALA A 139 -13.56 -15.28 -5.32
N HIS A 140 -14.03 -16.21 -4.49
CA HIS A 140 -14.38 -17.57 -4.91
C HIS A 140 -15.51 -17.58 -5.96
N ILE A 141 -16.56 -16.81 -5.73
CA ILE A 141 -17.70 -16.69 -6.66
C ILE A 141 -17.23 -16.14 -8.01
N ILE A 142 -16.44 -15.08 -8.00
CA ILE A 142 -15.91 -14.45 -9.21
C ILE A 142 -15.00 -15.43 -9.97
N LYS A 143 -14.11 -16.11 -9.27
CA LYS A 143 -13.23 -17.11 -9.87
C LYS A 143 -14.01 -18.27 -10.49
N SER A 144 -15.06 -18.72 -9.83
CA SER A 144 -15.91 -19.79 -10.31
C SER A 144 -16.68 -19.40 -11.58
N SER A 145 -16.87 -18.11 -11.84
CA SER A 145 -17.46 -17.60 -13.08
C SER A 145 -16.46 -17.52 -14.24
N GLY A 146 -15.19 -17.91 -14.02
CA GLY A 146 -14.14 -17.87 -15.04
C GLY A 146 -13.41 -16.53 -15.15
N ARG A 147 -13.67 -15.57 -14.26
CA ARG A 147 -13.00 -14.26 -14.25
C ARG A 147 -11.67 -14.32 -13.52
N ASP A 148 -10.71 -13.52 -13.99
CA ASP A 148 -9.43 -13.31 -13.33
C ASP A 148 -9.63 -12.42 -12.09
N VAL A 149 -9.38 -12.98 -10.90
CA VAL A 149 -9.61 -12.28 -9.64
C VAL A 149 -8.38 -12.42 -8.72
N GLN A 150 -8.02 -11.31 -8.11
CA GLN A 150 -7.03 -11.24 -7.04
C GLN A 150 -7.71 -10.73 -5.77
N HIS A 151 -7.30 -11.22 -4.60
CA HIS A 151 -7.82 -10.72 -3.33
C HIS A 151 -6.72 -10.60 -2.29
N GLY A 152 -6.89 -9.65 -1.39
CA GLY A 152 -5.94 -9.36 -0.33
C GLY A 152 -6.42 -8.21 0.54
N GLY A 153 -5.52 -7.60 1.29
CA GLY A 153 -5.82 -6.42 2.07
C GLY A 153 -5.27 -6.45 3.49
N ASN A 154 -6.06 -6.01 4.46
CA ASN A 154 -5.64 -5.72 5.82
C ASN A 154 -5.04 -6.93 6.57
N ILE A 155 -5.58 -8.11 6.38
CA ILE A 155 -5.11 -9.36 7.03
C ILE A 155 -4.79 -10.39 5.94
N GLY A 156 -3.70 -11.13 6.13
CA GLY A 156 -3.26 -12.16 5.20
C GLY A 156 -2.39 -11.58 4.09
N THR A 157 -2.84 -11.64 2.85
CA THR A 157 -2.07 -11.19 1.69
C THR A 157 -2.09 -9.67 1.56
N ALA A 158 -0.93 -9.02 1.67
CA ALA A 158 -0.80 -7.58 1.49
C ALA A 158 -1.15 -7.17 0.05
N ILE A 159 -1.87 -6.05 -0.11
CA ILE A 159 -2.37 -5.62 -1.41
C ILE A 159 -1.25 -5.41 -2.44
N MET A 160 -0.10 -4.89 -2.03
CA MET A 160 1.02 -4.63 -2.95
C MET A 160 1.79 -5.89 -3.35
N THR A 161 1.47 -7.05 -2.78
CA THR A 161 2.00 -8.36 -3.22
C THR A 161 1.13 -9.05 -4.27
N LEU A 162 -0.03 -8.50 -4.58
CA LEU A 162 -0.90 -8.99 -5.64
C LEU A 162 -0.26 -8.75 -7.02
N ASP A 163 -0.83 -9.34 -8.05
CA ASP A 163 -0.35 -9.13 -9.41
C ASP A 163 -0.70 -7.73 -9.92
N GLN A 164 0.14 -7.24 -10.84
CA GLN A 164 -0.01 -5.92 -11.44
C GLN A 164 -1.41 -5.76 -12.04
N PRO A 165 -2.07 -4.60 -11.81
CA PRO A 165 -3.35 -4.31 -12.45
C PRO A 165 -3.26 -4.40 -13.96
N GLU A 166 -4.25 -5.05 -14.56
CA GLU A 166 -4.39 -5.14 -16.01
C GLU A 166 -5.87 -5.24 -16.39
N ASN A 167 -6.19 -4.90 -17.64
CA ASN A 167 -7.57 -4.90 -18.11
C ASN A 167 -8.28 -6.24 -17.87
N GLY A 168 -9.46 -6.20 -17.27
CA GLY A 168 -10.29 -7.37 -16.97
C GLY A 168 -9.97 -8.08 -15.66
N ARG A 169 -8.84 -7.77 -15.01
CA ARG A 169 -8.52 -8.32 -13.69
C ARG A 169 -9.34 -7.63 -12.61
N ILE A 170 -9.96 -8.42 -11.76
CA ILE A 170 -10.83 -7.95 -10.67
C ILE A 170 -10.06 -8.06 -9.35
N TYR A 171 -10.13 -7.02 -8.54
CA TYR A 171 -9.54 -7.01 -7.21
C TYR A 171 -10.61 -6.93 -6.14
N VAL A 172 -10.54 -7.82 -5.16
CA VAL A 172 -11.40 -7.82 -3.97
C VAL A 172 -10.50 -7.56 -2.76
N VAL A 173 -10.68 -6.43 -2.11
CA VAL A 173 -9.75 -5.94 -1.09
C VAL A 173 -10.45 -5.72 0.23
N GLU A 174 -9.89 -6.31 1.27
CA GLU A 174 -10.32 -6.10 2.63
C GLU A 174 -9.70 -4.81 3.18
N CYS A 175 -10.55 -3.90 3.64
CA CYS A 175 -10.16 -2.63 4.25
C CYS A 175 -10.40 -2.66 5.77
N SER A 176 -9.50 -2.08 6.52
CA SER A 176 -9.67 -1.91 7.97
C SER A 176 -10.59 -0.73 8.31
#